data_61daafd442748526e02caadc016064e6
#
_entry.id   61daafd442748526e02caadc016064e6
#
_cell.length_a   1.000
_cell.length_b   1.000
_cell.length_c   1.000
_cell.angle_alpha   90.00
_cell.angle_beta   90.00
_cell.angle_gamma   90.00
#
_symmetry.space_group_name_H-M   'P 1'
#
loop_
_entity.id
_entity.type
_entity.pdbx_description
1 polymer ?
#
loop_
_entity_poly.entity_id
_entity_poly.type
_entity_poly.pdbx_seq_one_letter_code
_entity_poly.pdbx_strand_id
1 'polypeptide(L)'
;MREILDGRLRRQLNILEILWNTEWITTAELAEKIDSSEKTIRNDLSQVNEMIEPLSIETSFRAGIILKKDITTPKSFIYSKILEKSLEYTLLETIFLGKVTSKEELSDLLYISETQVSRVINRINQEIRFFDFQITNQIKII
;
A
#
# COMPACT_ATOMS: atom_id res chain seq x y z
N MET A 1 1.60 7.79 -7.30
CA MET A 1 1.63 6.40 -6.75
C MET A 1 0.81 6.27 -5.47
N ARG A 2 1.04 7.14 -4.51
CA ARG A 2 0.37 7.10 -3.19
C ARG A 2 -1.15 7.20 -3.30
N GLU A 3 -1.62 8.00 -4.23
CA GLU A 3 -3.04 8.26 -4.48
C GLU A 3 -3.80 7.02 -4.98
N ILE A 4 -3.09 6.09 -5.62
CA ILE A 4 -3.66 4.83 -6.12
C ILE A 4 -3.94 3.85 -4.97
N LEU A 5 -3.17 3.93 -3.89
CA LEU A 5 -3.35 3.07 -2.73
C LEU A 5 -4.68 3.33 -2.02
N ASP A 6 -5.31 2.28 -1.50
CA ASP A 6 -6.45 2.45 -0.61
C ASP A 6 -6.05 3.19 0.68
N GLY A 7 -7.04 3.64 1.44
CA GLY A 7 -6.80 4.45 2.63
C GLY A 7 -5.96 3.74 3.70
N ARG A 8 -6.14 2.42 3.86
CA ARG A 8 -5.38 1.64 4.83
C ARG A 8 -3.92 1.49 4.42
N LEU A 9 -3.65 1.09 3.19
CA LEU A 9 -2.28 0.93 2.69
C LEU A 9 -1.54 2.27 2.63
N ARG A 10 -2.23 3.36 2.29
CA ARG A 10 -1.68 4.71 2.33
C ARG A 10 -1.26 5.08 3.75
N ARG A 11 -2.10 4.81 4.73
CA ARG A 11 -1.78 5.06 6.13
C ARG A 11 -0.61 4.21 6.60
N GLN A 12 -0.59 2.92 6.25
CA GLN A 12 0.53 2.02 6.58
C GLN A 12 1.84 2.47 5.96
N LEU A 13 1.81 2.95 4.72
CA LEU A 13 3.00 3.54 4.09
C LEU A 13 3.48 4.78 4.85
N ASN A 14 2.57 5.65 5.24
CA ASN A 14 2.92 6.84 6.04
C ASN A 14 3.56 6.45 7.38
N ILE A 15 3.04 5.43 8.03
CA ILE A 15 3.63 4.89 9.26
C ILE A 15 5.06 4.43 9.01
N LEU A 16 5.29 3.63 7.99
CA LEU A 16 6.62 3.11 7.65
C LEU A 16 7.61 4.22 7.32
N GLU A 17 7.18 5.26 6.60
CA GLU A 17 8.03 6.41 6.29
C GLU A 17 8.44 7.18 7.54
N ILE A 18 7.51 7.38 8.47
CA ILE A 18 7.82 8.04 9.74
C ILE A 18 8.80 7.18 10.54
N LEU A 19 8.53 5.89 10.68
CA LEU A 19 9.39 4.97 11.42
C LEU A 19 10.78 4.83 10.78
N TRP A 20 10.87 4.94 9.46
CA TRP A 20 12.16 4.92 8.75
C TRP A 20 13.05 6.09 9.14
N ASN A 21 12.47 7.26 9.34
CA ASN A 21 13.17 8.51 9.60
C ASN A 21 13.29 8.88 11.09
N THR A 22 12.70 8.08 11.97
CA THR A 22 12.75 8.32 13.43
C THR A 22 13.40 7.14 14.13
N GLU A 23 13.91 7.38 15.35
CA GLU A 23 14.27 6.31 16.26
C GLU A 23 13.01 5.87 17.03
N TRP A 24 12.97 6.12 18.33
CA TRP A 24 11.80 5.77 19.13
C TRP A 24 10.71 6.83 19.01
N ILE A 25 9.48 6.37 18.81
CA ILE A 25 8.29 7.22 18.81
C ILE A 25 7.16 6.49 19.53
N THR A 26 6.35 7.21 20.31
CA THR A 26 5.21 6.59 20.99
C THR A 26 4.04 6.34 20.03
N THR A 27 3.17 5.42 20.38
CA THR A 27 1.93 5.17 19.61
C THR A 27 1.06 6.43 19.56
N ALA A 28 1.00 7.20 20.65
CA ALA A 28 0.25 8.44 20.72
C ALA A 28 0.80 9.50 19.75
N GLU A 29 2.12 9.70 19.74
CA GLU A 29 2.77 10.62 18.80
C GLU A 29 2.56 10.21 17.34
N LEU A 30 2.66 8.92 17.06
CA LEU A 30 2.45 8.39 15.72
C LEU A 30 0.99 8.58 15.28
N ALA A 31 0.03 8.31 16.16
CA ALA A 31 -1.39 8.52 15.93
C ALA A 31 -1.70 9.99 15.62
N GLU A 32 -1.10 10.91 16.35
CA GLU A 32 -1.24 12.35 16.11
C GLU A 32 -0.68 12.77 14.76
N LYS A 33 0.52 12.30 14.39
CA LYS A 33 1.14 12.60 13.10
C LYS A 33 0.35 12.07 11.91
N ILE A 34 -0.30 10.93 12.08
CA ILE A 34 -1.09 10.25 11.03
C ILE A 34 -2.55 10.72 11.02
N ASP A 35 -2.98 11.42 12.07
CA ASP A 35 -4.38 11.80 12.28
C ASP A 35 -5.31 10.57 12.34
N SER A 36 -4.95 9.63 13.19
CA SER A 36 -5.70 8.39 13.41
C SER A 36 -5.74 8.03 14.89
N SER A 37 -6.65 7.13 15.28
CA SER A 37 -6.71 6.65 16.66
C SER A 37 -5.53 5.72 16.96
N GLU A 38 -5.12 5.66 18.22
CA GLU A 38 -4.08 4.73 18.66
C GLU A 38 -4.45 3.27 18.38
N LYS A 39 -5.74 2.92 18.51
CA LYS A 39 -6.23 1.58 18.19
C LYS A 39 -5.97 1.22 16.72
N THR A 40 -6.28 2.14 15.81
CA THR A 40 -6.03 1.98 14.37
C THR A 40 -4.53 1.81 14.11
N ILE A 41 -3.70 2.64 14.73
CA ILE A 41 -2.24 2.55 14.60
C ILE A 41 -1.71 1.21 15.10
N ARG A 42 -2.18 0.71 16.25
CA ARG A 42 -1.75 -0.60 16.77
C ARG A 42 -2.12 -1.73 15.81
N ASN A 43 -3.32 -1.69 15.23
CA ASN A 43 -3.74 -2.69 14.25
C ASN A 43 -2.87 -2.63 13.00
N ASP A 44 -2.59 -1.43 12.49
CA ASP A 44 -1.72 -1.24 11.34
C ASP A 44 -0.29 -1.71 11.62
N LEU A 45 0.26 -1.41 12.79
CA LEU A 45 1.61 -1.83 13.18
C LEU A 45 1.75 -3.36 13.18
N SER A 46 0.75 -4.07 13.67
CA SER A 46 0.72 -5.52 13.64
C SER A 46 0.77 -6.06 12.21
N GLN A 47 -0.06 -5.54 11.33
CA GLN A 47 -0.11 -5.94 9.93
C GLN A 47 1.18 -5.59 9.18
N VAL A 48 1.70 -4.39 9.41
CA VAL A 48 2.94 -3.92 8.80
C VAL A 48 4.13 -4.78 9.25
N ASN A 49 4.20 -5.11 10.52
CA ASN A 49 5.28 -5.95 11.05
C ASN A 49 5.36 -7.32 10.38
N GLU A 50 4.21 -7.93 10.09
CA GLU A 50 4.16 -9.19 9.35
C GLU A 50 4.64 -9.03 7.90
N MET A 51 4.39 -7.88 7.30
CA MET A 51 4.64 -7.59 5.89
C MET A 51 6.11 -7.32 5.57
N ILE A 52 6.86 -6.73 6.50
CA ILE A 52 8.18 -6.14 6.24
C ILE A 52 9.37 -7.04 6.57
N GLU A 53 9.17 -8.31 6.92
CA GLU A 53 10.29 -9.21 7.15
C GLU A 53 11.29 -9.14 5.96
N PRO A 54 12.61 -9.05 6.18
CA PRO A 54 13.35 -9.28 7.43
C PRO A 54 13.44 -8.08 8.38
N LEU A 55 12.88 -6.93 8.05
CA LEU A 55 12.78 -5.82 9.00
C LEU A 55 11.73 -6.16 10.06
N SER A 56 11.82 -5.50 11.21
CA SER A 56 10.86 -5.71 12.30
C SER A 56 10.55 -4.42 13.03
N ILE A 57 9.35 -4.35 13.61
CA ILE A 57 8.95 -3.27 14.50
C ILE A 57 9.06 -3.80 15.92
N GLU A 58 9.83 -3.13 16.74
CA GLU A 58 9.96 -3.44 18.17
C GLU A 58 9.20 -2.40 19.00
N THR A 59 8.66 -2.88 20.12
CA THR A 59 7.94 -2.03 21.07
C THR A 59 8.65 -2.05 22.42
N SER A 60 8.66 -0.90 23.08
CA SER A 60 9.14 -0.74 24.45
C SER A 60 8.08 -0.02 25.25
N PHE A 61 7.83 -0.47 26.47
CA PHE A 61 6.86 0.16 27.34
C PHE A 61 7.15 1.64 27.59
N ARG A 62 8.44 2.02 27.68
CA ARG A 62 8.86 3.41 27.98
C ARG A 62 9.16 4.23 26.74
N ALA A 63 9.84 3.63 25.76
CA ALA A 63 10.35 4.37 24.61
C ALA A 63 9.36 4.43 23.43
N GLY A 64 8.42 3.49 23.36
CA GLY A 64 7.43 3.42 22.29
C GLY A 64 7.79 2.38 21.25
N ILE A 65 7.92 2.80 19.99
CA ILE A 65 8.04 1.96 18.81
C ILE A 65 9.29 2.35 18.04
N ILE A 66 9.98 1.37 17.47
CA ILE A 66 11.11 1.59 16.57
C ILE A 66 11.07 0.59 15.42
N LEU A 67 11.43 1.02 14.23
CA LEU A 67 11.71 0.14 13.11
C LEU A 67 13.16 -0.31 13.17
N LYS A 68 13.37 -1.61 13.32
CA LYS A 68 14.71 -2.21 13.26
C LYS A 68 15.11 -2.43 11.81
N LYS A 69 16.06 -1.63 11.37
CA LYS A 69 16.61 -1.67 10.01
C LYS A 69 17.99 -2.33 10.03
N ASP A 70 18.33 -2.98 8.93
CA ASP A 70 19.71 -3.37 8.66
C ASP A 70 20.33 -2.46 7.60
N ILE A 71 21.66 -2.48 7.48
CA ILE A 71 22.39 -1.63 6.54
C ILE A 71 22.14 -2.05 5.08
N THR A 72 21.78 -3.31 4.86
CA THR A 72 21.66 -3.89 3.53
C THR A 72 20.30 -3.67 2.87
N THR A 73 19.26 -3.39 3.67
CA THR A 73 17.90 -3.22 3.15
C THR A 73 17.63 -1.75 2.85
N PRO A 74 17.42 -1.38 1.57
CA PRO A 74 17.16 0.01 1.19
C PRO A 74 15.74 0.44 1.55
N LYS A 75 15.53 1.75 1.64
CA LYS A 75 14.19 2.32 1.89
C LYS A 75 13.15 1.89 0.85
N SER A 76 13.56 1.68 -0.40
CA SER A 76 12.67 1.19 -1.46
C SER A 76 11.99 -0.13 -1.12
N PHE A 77 12.54 -0.91 -0.20
CA PHE A 77 11.95 -2.17 0.26
C PHE A 77 10.57 -1.98 0.88
N ILE A 78 10.38 -0.94 1.72
CA ILE A 78 9.07 -0.69 2.34
C ILE A 78 7.99 -0.37 1.29
N TYR A 79 8.36 0.36 0.23
CA TYR A 79 7.44 0.68 -0.86
C TYR A 79 7.04 -0.58 -1.62
N SER A 80 7.98 -1.45 -1.93
CA SER A 80 7.69 -2.71 -2.62
C SER A 80 6.75 -3.60 -1.82
N LYS A 81 6.91 -3.66 -0.50
CA LYS A 81 6.04 -4.45 0.37
C LYS A 81 4.61 -3.91 0.44
N ILE A 82 4.46 -2.61 0.47
CA ILE A 82 3.13 -1.97 0.40
C ILE A 82 2.47 -2.24 -0.96
N LEU A 83 3.21 -2.08 -2.06
CA LEU A 83 2.69 -2.29 -3.41
C LEU A 83 2.26 -3.74 -3.66
N GLU A 84 2.97 -4.72 -3.12
CA GLU A 84 2.59 -6.14 -3.17
C GLU A 84 1.20 -6.41 -2.58
N LYS A 85 0.76 -5.60 -1.63
CA LYS A 85 -0.56 -5.71 -0.99
C LYS A 85 -1.65 -4.92 -1.69
N SER A 86 -1.30 -4.09 -2.66
CA SER A 86 -2.25 -3.22 -3.36
C SER A 86 -2.92 -3.95 -4.52
N LEU A 87 -4.23 -4.08 -4.46
CA LEU A 87 -5.04 -4.63 -5.55
C LEU A 87 -4.96 -3.72 -6.79
N GLU A 88 -5.02 -2.41 -6.59
CA GLU A 88 -4.92 -1.40 -7.65
C GLU A 88 -3.59 -1.51 -8.41
N TYR A 89 -2.50 -1.62 -7.68
CA TYR A 89 -1.18 -1.78 -8.28
C TYR A 89 -1.05 -3.10 -9.05
N THR A 90 -1.51 -4.20 -8.46
CA THR A 90 -1.49 -5.52 -9.11
C THR A 90 -2.30 -5.52 -10.41
N LEU A 91 -3.46 -4.88 -10.39
CA LEU A 91 -4.32 -4.75 -11.57
C LEU A 91 -3.63 -3.92 -12.66
N LEU A 92 -3.06 -2.77 -12.31
CA LEU A 92 -2.31 -1.93 -13.25
C LEU A 92 -1.13 -2.67 -13.86
N GLU A 93 -0.35 -3.35 -13.06
CA GLU A 93 0.80 -4.13 -13.53
C GLU A 93 0.36 -5.22 -14.50
N THR A 94 -0.71 -5.93 -14.18
CA THR A 94 -1.27 -6.99 -15.02
C THR A 94 -1.71 -6.45 -16.39
N ILE A 95 -2.38 -5.31 -16.41
CA ILE A 95 -2.79 -4.64 -17.66
C ILE A 95 -1.57 -4.16 -18.44
N PHE A 96 -0.65 -3.49 -17.77
CA PHE A 96 0.56 -2.93 -18.38
C PHE A 96 1.40 -4.01 -19.07
N LEU A 97 1.50 -5.18 -18.46
CA LEU A 97 2.24 -6.32 -19.03
C LEU A 97 1.46 -7.05 -20.14
N GLY A 98 0.26 -6.60 -20.46
CA GLY A 98 -0.54 -7.16 -21.53
C GLY A 98 -1.03 -8.60 -21.30
N LYS A 99 -1.11 -9.03 -20.05
CA LYS A 99 -1.47 -10.40 -19.68
C LYS A 99 -2.96 -10.71 -19.81
N VAL A 100 -3.78 -9.68 -19.87
CA VAL A 100 -5.24 -9.79 -19.90
C VAL A 100 -5.83 -8.79 -20.89
N THR A 101 -7.00 -9.13 -21.45
CA THR A 101 -7.72 -8.31 -22.43
C THR A 101 -9.18 -8.07 -22.07
N SER A 102 -9.66 -8.63 -20.95
CA SER A 102 -11.05 -8.48 -20.54
C SER A 102 -11.18 -8.39 -19.02
N LYS A 103 -12.31 -7.83 -18.57
CA LYS A 103 -12.67 -7.79 -17.15
C LYS A 103 -12.86 -9.20 -16.57
N GLU A 104 -13.38 -10.13 -17.37
CA GLU A 104 -13.53 -11.53 -16.97
C GLU A 104 -12.18 -12.16 -16.65
N GLU A 105 -11.19 -11.99 -17.53
CA GLU A 105 -9.84 -12.49 -17.30
C GLU A 105 -9.20 -11.87 -16.05
N LEU A 106 -9.39 -10.58 -15.83
CA LEU A 106 -8.91 -9.90 -14.60
C LEU A 106 -9.60 -10.45 -13.36
N SER A 107 -10.91 -10.65 -13.42
CA SER A 107 -11.70 -11.24 -12.33
C SER A 107 -11.15 -12.61 -11.95
N ASP A 108 -10.92 -13.47 -12.92
CA ASP A 108 -10.41 -14.82 -12.70
C ASP A 108 -8.98 -14.80 -12.14
N LEU A 109 -8.12 -13.99 -12.71
CA LEU A 109 -6.71 -13.91 -12.32
C LEU A 109 -6.53 -13.35 -10.91
N LEU A 110 -7.31 -12.34 -10.52
CA LEU A 110 -7.19 -11.65 -9.25
C LEU A 110 -8.11 -12.23 -8.15
N TYR A 111 -8.92 -13.24 -8.48
CA TYR A 111 -9.88 -13.86 -7.55
C TYR A 111 -10.86 -12.84 -6.94
N ILE A 112 -11.36 -11.93 -7.76
CA ILE A 112 -12.36 -10.92 -7.38
C ILE A 112 -13.51 -10.91 -8.37
N SER A 113 -14.65 -10.32 -8.03
CA SER A 113 -15.79 -10.20 -8.94
C SER A 113 -15.53 -9.17 -10.04
N GLU A 114 -16.23 -9.31 -11.17
CA GLU A 114 -16.18 -8.31 -12.26
C GLU A 114 -16.66 -6.93 -11.79
N THR A 115 -17.61 -6.88 -10.87
CA THR A 115 -18.07 -5.63 -10.24
C THR A 115 -16.93 -4.97 -9.48
N GLN A 116 -16.15 -5.75 -8.76
CA GLN A 116 -14.96 -5.27 -8.06
C GLN A 116 -13.89 -4.78 -9.02
N VAL A 117 -13.65 -5.51 -10.11
CA VAL A 117 -12.74 -5.08 -11.20
C VAL A 117 -13.14 -3.71 -11.72
N SER A 118 -14.43 -3.53 -12.04
CA SER A 118 -14.94 -2.24 -12.55
C SER A 118 -14.76 -1.11 -11.55
N ARG A 119 -15.00 -1.38 -10.27
CA ARG A 119 -14.80 -0.39 -9.19
C ARG A 119 -13.35 0.03 -9.06
N VAL A 120 -12.43 -0.93 -9.09
CA VAL A 120 -10.98 -0.67 -9.01
C VAL A 120 -10.51 0.12 -10.23
N ILE A 121 -10.94 -0.26 -11.43
CA ILE A 121 -10.60 0.47 -12.67
C ILE A 121 -11.09 1.91 -12.61
N ASN A 122 -12.32 2.14 -12.18
CA ASN A 122 -12.87 3.49 -12.06
C ASN A 122 -12.06 4.35 -11.09
N ARG A 123 -11.66 3.76 -9.97
CA ARG A 123 -10.85 4.44 -8.97
C ARG A 123 -9.45 4.78 -9.52
N ILE A 124 -8.81 3.83 -10.20
CA ILE A 124 -7.51 4.07 -10.84
C ILE A 124 -7.64 5.17 -11.89
N ASN A 125 -8.68 5.12 -12.73
CA ASN A 125 -8.90 6.13 -13.78
C ASN A 125 -9.07 7.54 -13.22
N GLN A 126 -9.67 7.69 -12.04
CA GLN A 126 -9.77 8.99 -11.37
C GLN A 126 -8.38 9.59 -11.07
N GLU A 127 -7.43 8.74 -10.70
CA GLU A 127 -6.08 9.18 -10.34
C GLU A 127 -5.17 9.36 -11.56
N ILE A 128 -5.18 8.41 -12.51
CA ILE A 128 -4.28 8.47 -13.68
C ILE A 128 -4.72 9.47 -14.74
N ARG A 129 -5.98 9.91 -14.72
CA ARG A 129 -6.47 10.97 -15.61
C ARG A 129 -5.65 12.26 -15.50
N PHE A 130 -5.14 12.54 -14.35
CA PHE A 130 -4.26 13.69 -14.11
C PHE A 130 -3.00 13.67 -15.01
N PHE A 131 -2.58 12.48 -15.43
CA PHE A 131 -1.43 12.27 -16.31
C PHE A 131 -1.84 12.01 -17.76
N ASP A 132 -3.10 12.29 -18.12
CA ASP A 132 -3.66 12.03 -19.45
C ASP A 132 -3.69 10.52 -19.83
N PHE A 133 -3.75 9.64 -18.85
CA PHE A 133 -3.91 8.20 -19.07
C PHE A 133 -5.30 7.72 -18.69
N GLN A 134 -5.73 6.63 -19.33
CA GLN A 134 -6.99 5.98 -19.03
C GLN A 134 -6.93 4.49 -19.33
N ILE A 135 -7.53 3.68 -18.46
CA ILE A 135 -7.83 2.28 -18.76
C ILE A 135 -9.14 2.23 -19.53
N THR A 136 -9.11 1.70 -20.74
CA THR A 136 -10.28 1.60 -21.62
C THR A 136 -11.14 0.39 -21.29
N ASN A 137 -12.34 0.31 -21.89
CA ASN A 137 -13.22 -0.86 -21.78
C ASN A 137 -12.58 -2.12 -22.38
N GLN A 138 -11.59 -1.99 -23.24
CA GLN A 138 -10.82 -3.11 -23.81
C GLN A 138 -9.62 -3.48 -22.93
N ILE A 139 -9.57 -2.96 -21.70
CA ILE A 139 -8.49 -3.19 -20.73
C ILE A 139 -7.12 -2.83 -21.32
N LYS A 140 -7.03 -1.63 -21.87
CA LYS A 140 -5.77 -1.03 -22.37
C LYS A 140 -5.55 0.31 -21.72
N ILE A 141 -4.29 0.64 -21.47
CA ILE A 141 -3.87 1.96 -21.02
C ILE A 141 -3.57 2.80 -22.24
N ILE A 142 -4.22 3.94 -22.34
CA ILE A 142 -4.02 4.91 -23.44
C ILE A 142 -3.79 6.32 -22.89
#